data_fda0c68712f7d496d5ba146d35df1e40
#
_entry.id   fda0c68712f7d496d5ba146d35df1e40
#
_cell.length_a   1.000
_cell.length_b   1.000
_cell.length_c   1.000
_cell.angle_alpha   90.00
_cell.angle_beta   90.00
_cell.angle_gamma   90.00
#
_symmetry.space_group_name_H-M   'P 1'
#
loop_
_entity.id
_entity.type
_entity.pdbx_description
1 polymer ?
#
loop_
_entity_poly.entity_id
_entity_poly.type
_entity_poly.pdbx_seq_one_letter_code
_entity_poly.pdbx_strand_id
1 'polypeptide(L)'
;MPVRAILSFPDPRLRLPAPPVTRFDADLRALAEDLLDTMRAAPGIGITAPHIGVSSRLVVLELTPGEVRVYANPVLDQVSRETIRHTEGSVSMPGVTDELERHARIRVRYQDLDGEEQSEEADGLLAACHQHEIDQLDGVFWIDRLSRLKRDRLIARYNKLRRG
;
A
#
# COMPACT_ATOMS: atom_id res chain seq x y z
N MET A 1 14.37 6.01 15.58
CA MET A 1 12.94 5.78 15.36
C MET A 1 12.70 4.31 15.07
N PRO A 2 11.69 3.75 15.64
CA PRO A 2 11.53 2.30 15.53
C PRO A 2 11.06 1.87 14.16
N VAL A 3 11.78 0.91 13.62
CA VAL A 3 11.30 0.08 12.53
C VAL A 3 10.34 -0.94 13.14
N ARG A 4 9.11 -0.99 12.62
CA ARG A 4 8.08 -1.91 13.10
C ARG A 4 8.14 -3.23 12.36
N ALA A 5 7.66 -4.29 13.01
CA ALA A 5 7.52 -5.58 12.36
C ALA A 5 6.39 -5.52 11.33
N ILE A 6 6.68 -5.98 10.11
CA ILE A 6 5.69 -6.05 9.03
C ILE A 6 4.97 -7.38 9.12
N LEU A 7 3.63 -7.34 9.01
CA LEU A 7 2.82 -8.56 8.92
C LEU A 7 3.15 -9.28 7.61
N SER A 8 3.28 -10.58 7.68
CA SER A 8 3.59 -11.40 6.49
C SER A 8 2.37 -12.21 6.08
N PHE A 9 2.16 -12.29 4.74
CA PHE A 9 1.14 -13.16 4.20
C PHE A 9 1.35 -14.61 4.73
N PRO A 10 0.34 -15.34 5.17
CA PRO A 10 -1.10 -15.09 5.03
C PRO A 10 -1.80 -14.54 6.28
N ASP A 11 -1.16 -13.66 7.03
CA ASP A 11 -1.78 -13.08 8.23
C ASP A 11 -3.17 -12.51 7.89
N PRO A 12 -4.24 -12.95 8.57
CA PRO A 12 -5.59 -12.52 8.23
C PRO A 12 -5.85 -11.02 8.45
N ARG A 13 -5.01 -10.35 9.25
CA ARG A 13 -5.12 -8.89 9.45
C ARG A 13 -4.87 -8.10 8.17
N LEU A 14 -4.17 -8.70 7.19
CA LEU A 14 -3.95 -8.07 5.88
C LEU A 14 -5.25 -7.94 5.07
N ARG A 15 -6.32 -8.63 5.47
CA ARG A 15 -7.62 -8.58 4.79
C ARG A 15 -8.70 -7.85 5.59
N LEU A 16 -8.33 -7.10 6.60
CA LEU A 16 -9.27 -6.30 7.38
C LEU A 16 -9.32 -4.88 6.83
N PRO A 17 -10.53 -4.34 6.56
CA PRO A 17 -10.65 -2.93 6.22
C PRO A 17 -10.20 -2.05 7.38
N ALA A 18 -9.49 -0.98 7.08
CA ALA A 18 -9.03 -0.05 8.10
C ALA A 18 -10.05 1.08 8.28
N PRO A 19 -10.33 1.48 9.53
CA PRO A 19 -11.20 2.62 9.80
C PRO A 19 -10.50 3.95 9.43
N PRO A 20 -11.29 5.00 9.17
CA PRO A 20 -10.70 6.29 8.81
C PRO A 20 -9.92 6.93 9.95
N VAL A 21 -8.92 7.72 9.59
CA VAL A 21 -8.21 8.58 10.52
C VAL A 21 -9.15 9.72 10.91
N THR A 22 -9.29 9.96 12.22
CA THR A 22 -10.15 11.03 12.75
C THR A 22 -9.38 12.04 13.57
N ARG A 23 -8.14 11.72 13.99
CA ARG A 23 -7.28 12.62 14.76
C ARG A 23 -6.02 12.92 14.00
N PHE A 24 -5.76 14.20 13.78
CA PHE A 24 -4.59 14.68 13.05
C PHE A 24 -3.65 15.37 14.04
N ASP A 25 -2.95 14.57 14.80
CA ASP A 25 -2.15 14.97 15.96
C ASP A 25 -0.71 14.44 15.88
N ALA A 26 0.04 14.61 16.96
CA ALA A 26 1.42 14.15 17.04
C ALA A 26 1.55 12.63 16.89
N ASP A 27 0.56 11.88 17.37
CA ASP A 27 0.57 10.41 17.26
C ASP A 27 0.45 9.96 15.79
N LEU A 28 -0.35 10.66 15.00
CA LEU A 28 -0.46 10.37 13.57
C LEU A 28 0.86 10.66 12.86
N ARG A 29 1.51 11.76 13.19
CA ARG A 29 2.82 12.11 12.62
C ARG A 29 3.87 11.08 13.00
N ALA A 30 3.86 10.61 14.24
CA ALA A 30 4.78 9.56 14.71
C ALA A 30 4.53 8.25 13.97
N LEU A 31 3.27 7.90 13.72
CA LEU A 31 2.92 6.72 12.95
C LEU A 31 3.43 6.82 11.52
N ALA A 32 3.29 7.98 10.88
CA ALA A 32 3.80 8.20 9.53
C ALA A 32 5.33 8.03 9.47
N GLU A 33 6.04 8.54 10.48
CA GLU A 33 7.49 8.38 10.57
C GLU A 33 7.89 6.91 10.75
N ASP A 34 7.20 6.18 11.61
CA ASP A 34 7.44 4.76 11.82
C ASP A 34 7.20 3.98 10.52
N LEU A 35 6.14 4.32 9.78
CA LEU A 35 5.86 3.70 8.48
C LEU A 35 6.97 3.97 7.47
N LEU A 36 7.46 5.19 7.41
CA LEU A 36 8.54 5.55 6.50
C LEU A 36 9.81 4.75 6.81
N ASP A 37 10.20 4.72 8.08
CA ASP A 37 11.40 3.99 8.52
C ASP A 37 11.25 2.49 8.24
N THR A 38 10.08 1.94 8.50
CA THR A 38 9.77 0.52 8.26
C THR A 38 9.83 0.19 6.77
N MET A 39 9.22 1.04 5.94
CA MET A 39 9.22 0.88 4.49
C MET A 39 10.64 0.90 3.92
N ARG A 40 11.46 1.84 4.37
CA ARG A 40 12.84 1.96 3.91
C ARG A 40 13.69 0.76 4.32
N ALA A 41 13.41 0.19 5.48
CA ALA A 41 14.12 -0.99 5.97
C ALA A 41 13.72 -2.26 5.24
N ALA A 42 12.49 -2.34 4.71
CA ALA A 42 11.97 -3.54 4.04
C ALA A 42 12.81 -4.05 2.86
N PRO A 43 13.37 -3.30 1.86
CA PRO A 43 12.97 -1.98 1.39
C PRO A 43 11.74 -2.02 0.48
N GLY A 44 10.98 -0.96 0.49
CA GLY A 44 9.80 -0.81 -0.36
C GLY A 44 9.57 0.64 -0.76
N ILE A 45 8.60 0.86 -1.64
CA ILE A 45 8.24 2.21 -2.12
C ILE A 45 6.88 2.67 -1.62
N GLY A 46 6.12 1.78 -0.98
CA GLY A 46 4.82 2.09 -0.41
C GLY A 46 4.52 1.20 0.78
N ILE A 47 3.78 1.74 1.73
CA ILE A 47 3.34 1.01 2.92
C ILE A 47 2.08 1.66 3.48
N THR A 48 1.28 0.84 4.18
CA THR A 48 0.11 1.31 4.91
C THR A 48 0.24 0.97 6.40
N ALA A 49 -0.55 1.63 7.24
CA ALA A 49 -0.60 1.27 8.66
C ALA A 49 -1.03 -0.19 8.89
N PRO A 50 -2.02 -0.74 8.16
CA PRO A 50 -2.33 -2.17 8.27
C PRO A 50 -1.17 -3.12 8.06
N HIS A 51 -0.18 -2.78 7.24
CA HIS A 51 1.01 -3.62 7.04
C HIS A 51 1.80 -3.87 8.33
N ILE A 52 1.68 -2.97 9.30
CA ILE A 52 2.33 -3.12 10.61
C ILE A 52 1.33 -3.43 11.73
N GLY A 53 0.12 -3.85 11.35
CA GLY A 53 -0.93 -4.24 12.30
C GLY A 53 -1.67 -3.09 12.95
N VAL A 54 -1.56 -1.89 12.41
CA VAL A 54 -2.28 -0.71 12.92
C VAL A 54 -3.50 -0.44 12.04
N SER A 55 -4.69 -0.45 12.62
CA SER A 55 -5.93 -0.23 11.90
C SER A 55 -6.17 1.26 11.69
N SER A 56 -5.57 1.81 10.65
CA SER A 56 -5.67 3.23 10.33
C SER A 56 -5.47 3.43 8.82
N ARG A 57 -6.27 4.31 8.22
CA ARG A 57 -6.19 4.58 6.78
C ARG A 57 -5.08 5.59 6.49
N LEU A 58 -3.86 5.16 6.69
CA LEU A 58 -2.66 5.97 6.45
C LEU A 58 -1.72 5.26 5.50
N VAL A 59 -1.24 5.99 4.50
CA VAL A 59 -0.34 5.50 3.45
C VAL A 59 0.89 6.38 3.39
N VAL A 60 2.06 5.77 3.23
CA VAL A 60 3.31 6.46 2.92
C VAL A 60 3.86 5.91 1.62
N LEU A 61 4.20 6.80 0.69
CA LEU A 61 4.85 6.47 -0.58
C LEU A 61 6.18 7.21 -0.69
N GLU A 62 7.17 6.53 -1.23
CA GLU A 62 8.45 7.15 -1.57
C GLU A 62 8.96 6.48 -2.85
N LEU A 63 8.46 6.92 -4.01
CA LEU A 63 8.85 6.38 -5.30
C LEU A 63 10.24 6.87 -5.72
N THR A 64 10.49 8.14 -5.45
CA THR A 64 11.79 8.77 -5.69
C THR A 64 12.43 9.04 -4.33
N PRO A 65 13.68 8.60 -4.09
CA PRO A 65 14.34 8.84 -2.81
C PRO A 65 14.28 10.31 -2.38
N GLY A 66 13.81 10.56 -1.17
CA GLY A 66 13.64 11.89 -0.60
C GLY A 66 12.30 12.55 -0.88
N GLU A 67 11.52 12.03 -1.82
CA GLU A 67 10.17 12.55 -2.10
C GLU A 67 9.13 11.73 -1.33
N VAL A 68 8.99 12.02 -0.06
CA VAL A 68 8.05 11.33 0.82
C VAL A 68 6.66 11.92 0.64
N ARG A 69 5.68 11.05 0.42
CA ARG A 69 4.27 11.42 0.28
C ARG A 69 3.45 10.68 1.34
N VAL A 70 2.60 11.40 2.06
CA VAL A 70 1.77 10.84 3.12
C VAL A 70 0.31 11.15 2.81
N TYR A 71 -0.54 10.13 2.89
CA TYR A 71 -1.95 10.24 2.56
C TYR A 71 -2.80 9.64 3.67
N ALA A 72 -3.66 10.46 4.27
CA ALA A 72 -4.67 9.99 5.21
C ALA A 72 -6.02 9.91 4.50
N ASN A 73 -6.76 8.84 4.76
CA ASN A 73 -8.08 8.63 4.19
C ASN A 73 -8.15 8.78 2.67
N PRO A 74 -7.22 8.17 1.91
CA PRO A 74 -7.22 8.34 0.46
C PRO A 74 -8.42 7.62 -0.18
N VAL A 75 -8.99 8.27 -1.21
CA VAL A 75 -10.12 7.74 -1.97
C VAL A 75 -9.83 7.93 -3.46
N LEU A 76 -10.11 6.91 -4.26
CA LEU A 76 -10.07 7.05 -5.71
C LEU A 76 -11.30 7.84 -6.14
N ASP A 77 -11.09 9.11 -6.48
CA ASP A 77 -12.15 10.03 -6.87
C ASP A 77 -12.51 9.87 -8.36
N GLN A 78 -11.51 9.63 -9.20
CA GLN A 78 -11.71 9.33 -10.62
C GLN A 78 -10.71 8.28 -11.08
N VAL A 79 -11.14 7.43 -12.00
CA VAL A 79 -10.27 6.41 -12.61
C VAL A 79 -10.51 6.42 -14.12
N SER A 80 -9.43 6.21 -14.89
CA SER A 80 -9.52 6.09 -16.34
C SER A 80 -10.10 4.74 -16.74
N ARG A 81 -10.69 4.68 -17.93
CA ARG A 81 -11.09 3.39 -18.53
C ARG A 81 -9.87 2.62 -19.00
N GLU A 82 -8.87 3.34 -19.49
CA GLU A 82 -7.61 2.72 -19.90
C GLU A 82 -6.93 2.09 -18.71
N THR A 83 -6.35 0.93 -18.94
CA THR A 83 -5.57 0.20 -17.95
C THR A 83 -4.15 0.02 -18.44
N ILE A 84 -3.25 -0.20 -17.50
CA ILE A 84 -1.84 -0.52 -17.79
C ILE A 84 -1.45 -1.70 -16.91
N ARG A 85 -0.44 -2.44 -17.39
CA ARG A 85 0.13 -3.53 -16.62
C ARG A 85 1.35 -3.06 -15.88
N HIS A 86 1.43 -3.44 -14.60
CA HIS A 86 2.58 -3.17 -13.75
C HIS A 86 3.01 -4.44 -13.05
N THR A 87 4.31 -4.56 -12.85
CA THR A 87 4.85 -5.58 -11.95
C THR A 87 4.69 -5.07 -10.53
N GLU A 88 3.98 -5.83 -9.71
CA GLU A 88 3.72 -5.49 -8.31
C GLU A 88 4.25 -6.55 -7.36
N GLY A 89 4.50 -6.11 -6.15
CA GLY A 89 4.85 -6.95 -5.01
C GLY A 89 4.40 -6.24 -3.76
N SER A 90 4.66 -6.82 -2.61
CA SER A 90 4.25 -6.24 -1.32
C SER A 90 5.34 -6.45 -0.28
N VAL A 91 5.48 -5.47 0.61
CA VAL A 91 6.35 -5.60 1.79
C VAL A 91 5.89 -6.74 2.70
N SER A 92 4.61 -7.14 2.61
CA SER A 92 4.05 -8.26 3.36
C SER A 92 4.20 -9.62 2.67
N MET A 93 4.76 -9.65 1.47
CA MET A 93 4.98 -10.88 0.70
C MET A 93 6.28 -10.76 -0.10
N PRO A 94 7.42 -10.59 0.59
CA PRO A 94 8.69 -10.30 -0.08
C PRO A 94 9.19 -11.45 -0.94
N GLY A 95 9.93 -11.10 -2.01
CA GLY A 95 10.60 -12.05 -2.87
C GLY A 95 9.76 -12.55 -4.04
N VAL A 96 8.49 -12.18 -4.15
CA VAL A 96 7.63 -12.56 -5.26
C VAL A 96 6.95 -11.34 -5.86
N THR A 97 6.76 -11.37 -7.17
CA THR A 97 6.08 -10.32 -7.92
C THR A 97 5.24 -10.96 -9.03
N ASP A 98 4.27 -10.22 -9.52
CA ASP A 98 3.52 -10.59 -10.72
C ASP A 98 2.93 -9.33 -11.35
N GLU A 99 2.47 -9.48 -12.58
CA GLU A 99 1.87 -8.36 -13.29
C GLU A 99 0.38 -8.24 -12.98
N LEU A 100 -0.04 -7.01 -12.75
CA LEU A 100 -1.44 -6.63 -12.53
C LEU A 100 -1.86 -5.54 -13.49
N GLU A 101 -3.14 -5.55 -13.86
CA GLU A 101 -3.76 -4.43 -14.53
C GLU A 101 -4.26 -3.43 -13.50
N ARG A 102 -3.94 -2.17 -13.74
CA ARG A 102 -4.42 -1.04 -12.94
C ARG A 102 -4.94 0.04 -13.87
N HIS A 103 -5.79 0.92 -13.36
CA HIS A 103 -6.20 2.09 -14.11
C HIS A 103 -4.97 2.92 -14.45
N ALA A 104 -4.89 3.39 -15.70
CA ALA A 104 -3.71 4.11 -16.19
C ALA A 104 -3.56 5.48 -15.55
N ARG A 105 -4.68 6.15 -15.30
CA ARG A 105 -4.73 7.49 -14.70
C ARG A 105 -5.81 7.52 -13.65
N ILE A 106 -5.53 8.19 -12.54
CA ILE A 106 -6.46 8.32 -11.42
C ILE A 106 -6.40 9.73 -10.85
N ARG A 107 -7.43 10.06 -10.08
CA ARG A 107 -7.39 11.19 -9.15
C ARG A 107 -7.68 10.64 -7.76
N VAL A 108 -6.83 11.03 -6.80
CA VAL A 108 -6.97 10.65 -5.40
C VAL A 108 -7.34 11.87 -4.59
N ARG A 109 -8.41 11.77 -3.79
CA ARG A 109 -8.71 12.72 -2.74
C ARG A 109 -8.23 12.15 -1.43
N TYR A 110 -7.59 12.99 -0.62
CA TYR A 110 -7.03 12.55 0.66
C TYR A 110 -6.93 13.73 1.61
N GLN A 111 -6.54 13.44 2.84
CA GLN A 111 -6.23 14.48 3.83
C GLN A 111 -4.73 14.41 4.11
N ASP A 112 -4.12 15.58 4.32
CA ASP A 112 -2.73 15.64 4.75
C ASP A 112 -2.65 15.42 6.28
N LEU A 113 -1.45 15.52 6.85
CA LEU A 113 -1.26 15.29 8.28
C LEU A 113 -1.88 16.38 9.17
N ASP A 114 -2.29 17.49 8.59
CA ASP A 114 -3.02 18.55 9.29
C ASP A 114 -4.54 18.38 9.17
N GLY A 115 -4.99 17.36 8.44
CA GLY A 115 -6.40 17.09 8.22
C GLY A 115 -7.02 17.89 7.08
N GLU A 116 -6.22 18.64 6.34
CA GLU A 116 -6.71 19.43 5.21
C GLU A 116 -6.91 18.55 3.98
N GLU A 117 -8.02 18.77 3.29
CA GLU A 117 -8.33 18.02 2.07
C GLU A 117 -7.42 18.43 0.93
N GLN A 118 -6.93 17.42 0.22
CA GLN A 118 -6.05 17.57 -0.92
C GLN A 118 -6.56 16.68 -2.06
N SER A 119 -6.11 16.98 -3.27
CA SER A 119 -6.40 16.19 -4.45
C SER A 119 -5.12 16.06 -5.28
N GLU A 120 -4.91 14.89 -5.84
CA GLU A 120 -3.73 14.59 -6.64
C GLU A 120 -4.12 13.76 -7.85
N GLU A 121 -3.65 14.17 -9.02
CA GLU A 121 -3.75 13.36 -10.23
C GLU A 121 -2.47 12.55 -10.38
N ALA A 122 -2.60 11.31 -10.83
CA ALA A 122 -1.47 10.42 -10.97
C ALA A 122 -1.63 9.51 -12.19
N ASP A 123 -0.51 9.15 -12.77
CA ASP A 123 -0.43 8.15 -13.84
C ASP A 123 0.76 7.21 -13.55
N GLY A 124 0.96 6.23 -14.43
CA GLY A 124 2.12 5.34 -14.36
C GLY A 124 2.27 4.65 -13.02
N LEU A 125 3.50 4.60 -12.54
CA LEU A 125 3.83 3.90 -11.28
C LEU A 125 3.12 4.52 -10.07
N LEU A 126 3.02 5.84 -10.00
CA LEU A 126 2.34 6.50 -8.90
C LEU A 126 0.86 6.10 -8.84
N ALA A 127 0.18 6.04 -10.00
CA ALA A 127 -1.20 5.59 -10.07
C ALA A 127 -1.34 4.14 -9.59
N ALA A 128 -0.43 3.26 -10.01
CA ALA A 128 -0.44 1.86 -9.59
C ALA A 128 -0.23 1.73 -8.08
N CYS A 129 0.70 2.48 -7.52
CA CYS A 129 0.98 2.46 -6.07
C CYS A 129 -0.22 2.94 -5.26
N HIS A 130 -0.87 4.02 -5.67
CA HIS A 130 -2.10 4.48 -5.00
C HIS A 130 -3.16 3.38 -4.97
N GLN A 131 -3.40 2.74 -6.09
CA GLN A 131 -4.42 1.69 -6.18
C GLN A 131 -4.08 0.49 -5.32
N HIS A 132 -2.81 0.09 -5.30
CA HIS A 132 -2.33 -1.01 -4.47
C HIS A 132 -2.55 -0.71 -2.97
N GLU A 133 -2.18 0.49 -2.52
CA GLU A 133 -2.28 0.84 -1.11
C GLU A 133 -3.73 1.11 -0.67
N ILE A 134 -4.54 1.72 -1.52
CA ILE A 134 -5.96 1.91 -1.21
C ILE A 134 -6.66 0.56 -1.11
N ASP A 135 -6.36 -0.39 -2.01
CA ASP A 135 -6.85 -1.76 -1.89
C ASP A 135 -6.48 -2.34 -0.53
N GLN A 136 -5.23 -2.20 -0.11
CA GLN A 136 -4.78 -2.72 1.17
C GLN A 136 -5.58 -2.11 2.34
N LEU A 137 -5.87 -0.82 2.29
CA LEU A 137 -6.70 -0.18 3.31
C LEU A 137 -8.11 -0.73 3.33
N ASP A 138 -8.61 -1.20 2.20
CA ASP A 138 -9.93 -1.81 2.08
C ASP A 138 -9.93 -3.31 2.42
N GLY A 139 -8.78 -3.86 2.78
CA GLY A 139 -8.63 -5.28 3.09
C GLY A 139 -8.49 -6.17 1.86
N VAL A 140 -8.16 -5.57 0.71
CA VAL A 140 -7.92 -6.32 -0.53
C VAL A 140 -6.42 -6.47 -0.72
N PHE A 141 -5.91 -7.68 -0.52
CA PHE A 141 -4.50 -7.96 -0.75
C PHE A 141 -4.24 -8.09 -2.24
N TRP A 142 -3.09 -7.61 -2.70
CA TRP A 142 -2.82 -7.46 -4.13
C TRP A 142 -2.98 -8.76 -4.94
N ILE A 143 -2.67 -9.92 -4.36
CA ILE A 143 -2.79 -11.20 -5.06
C ILE A 143 -4.25 -11.57 -5.35
N ASP A 144 -5.21 -10.97 -4.63
CA ASP A 144 -6.64 -11.18 -4.87
C ASP A 144 -7.08 -10.64 -6.23
N ARG A 145 -6.27 -9.77 -6.82
CA ARG A 145 -6.51 -9.22 -8.16
C ARG A 145 -5.93 -10.07 -9.28
N LEU A 146 -5.12 -11.06 -8.93
CA LEU A 146 -4.58 -12.01 -9.91
C LEU A 146 -5.63 -13.04 -10.28
N SER A 147 -5.48 -13.68 -11.47
CA SER A 147 -6.26 -14.86 -11.78
C SER A 147 -5.95 -15.97 -10.77
N ARG A 148 -6.88 -16.89 -10.60
CA ARG A 148 -6.69 -17.99 -9.66
C ARG A 148 -5.40 -18.76 -9.93
N LEU A 149 -5.12 -19.04 -11.20
CA LEU A 149 -3.92 -19.78 -11.59
C LEU A 149 -2.63 -19.02 -11.22
N LYS A 150 -2.58 -17.75 -11.55
CA LYS A 150 -1.42 -16.90 -11.19
C LYS A 150 -1.24 -16.79 -9.70
N ARG A 151 -2.34 -16.59 -8.98
CA ARG A 151 -2.31 -16.48 -7.52
C ARG A 151 -1.80 -17.76 -6.88
N ASP A 152 -2.31 -18.91 -7.29
CA ASP A 152 -1.89 -20.20 -6.73
C ASP A 152 -0.41 -20.47 -6.99
N ARG A 153 0.08 -20.14 -8.18
CA ARG A 153 1.49 -20.27 -8.53
C ARG A 153 2.38 -19.34 -7.69
N LEU A 154 1.92 -18.11 -7.48
CA LEU A 154 2.64 -17.13 -6.70
C LEU A 154 2.75 -17.56 -5.25
N ILE A 155 1.65 -18.03 -4.66
CA ILE A 155 1.62 -18.51 -3.27
C ILE A 155 2.55 -19.71 -3.11
N ALA A 156 2.54 -20.65 -4.05
CA ALA A 156 3.42 -21.80 -4.01
C ALA A 156 4.90 -21.39 -4.03
N ARG A 157 5.25 -20.43 -4.90
CA ARG A 157 6.62 -19.92 -5.00
C ARG A 157 7.03 -19.19 -3.72
N TYR A 158 6.15 -18.39 -3.16
CA TYR A 158 6.39 -17.68 -1.91
C TYR A 158 6.64 -18.65 -0.76
N ASN A 159 5.79 -19.66 -0.63
CA ASN A 159 5.94 -20.67 0.42
C ASN A 159 7.26 -21.43 0.29
N LYS A 160 7.68 -21.72 -0.93
CA LYS A 160 8.96 -22.38 -1.20
C LYS A 160 10.14 -21.50 -0.76
N LEU A 161 10.09 -20.20 -1.06
CA LEU A 161 11.12 -19.25 -0.65
C LEU A 161 11.23 -19.15 0.87
N ARG A 162 10.10 -19.17 1.57
CA ARG A 162 10.08 -19.09 3.03
C ARG A 162 10.65 -20.32 3.71
N ARG A 163 10.52 -21.48 3.08
CA ARG A 163 11.08 -22.75 3.60
C ARG A 163 12.56 -22.91 3.30
N GLY A 164 13.03 -22.23 2.29
CA GLY A 164 14.44 -22.24 1.87
C GLY A 164 15.30 -21.25 2.66
#